data_7151f292d26dd727f3dae0dbae75b755
#
_entry.id   7151f292d26dd727f3dae0dbae75b755
#
_cell.length_a   1.000
_cell.length_b   1.000
_cell.length_c   1.000
_cell.angle_alpha   90.00
_cell.angle_beta   90.00
_cell.angle_gamma   90.00
#
_symmetry.space_group_name_H-M   'P 1'
#
loop_
_entity.id
_entity.type
_entity.pdbx_description
1 polymer ?
#
loop_
_entity_poly.entity_id
_entity_poly.type
_entity_poly.pdbx_seq_one_letter_code
_entity_poly.pdbx_strand_id
1 'polypeptide(L)'
;MSHWKPALLALAATAALGVGIVALSPLGDSVAKASSSGRGQPAGTKAEANGRREFVVSGQVIGLHPGAVKPLVLTVRNPNSLAIRVTSISVTVGAAGATCPATTVVVPRWSGSLLVPRDGTAAVTLSSRMSASAPDGCQSATYPLSYGGSAVKA
;
A
#
# COMPACT_ATOMS: atom_id res chain seq x y z
N MET A 1 -33.68 -34.46 35.04
CA MET A 1 -35.08 -34.13 34.74
C MET A 1 -35.16 -32.65 34.49
N SER A 2 -35.19 -32.24 33.25
CA SER A 2 -35.74 -30.96 32.81
C SER A 2 -35.66 -30.87 31.30
N HIS A 3 -36.82 -30.95 30.71
CA HIS A 3 -37.14 -30.89 29.29
C HIS A 3 -36.99 -29.46 28.79
N TRP A 4 -36.26 -29.23 27.70
CA TRP A 4 -36.40 -28.01 26.97
C TRP A 4 -36.73 -28.32 25.51
N LYS A 5 -37.89 -27.80 25.11
CA LYS A 5 -38.49 -27.91 23.78
C LYS A 5 -37.83 -26.95 22.77
N PRO A 6 -37.78 -27.33 21.51
CA PRO A 6 -37.35 -26.43 20.44
C PRO A 6 -38.52 -25.52 20.00
N ALA A 7 -38.22 -24.23 19.84
CA ALA A 7 -39.12 -23.29 19.17
C ALA A 7 -38.67 -23.08 17.73
N LEU A 8 -39.50 -23.59 16.82
CA LEU A 8 -39.49 -23.25 15.40
C LEU A 8 -40.13 -21.90 15.18
N LEU A 9 -39.50 -21.00 14.42
CA LEU A 9 -40.15 -19.86 13.77
C LEU A 9 -39.39 -19.57 12.48
N ALA A 10 -39.83 -19.99 11.40
CA ALA A 10 -40.67 -19.41 10.35
C ALA A 10 -40.02 -18.25 9.57
N LEU A 11 -39.74 -18.60 8.30
CA LEU A 11 -39.47 -17.79 7.11
C LEU A 11 -40.10 -16.39 7.04
N ALA A 12 -39.31 -15.45 6.52
CA ALA A 12 -39.84 -14.39 5.64
C ALA A 12 -38.80 -14.10 4.54
N ALA A 13 -39.07 -14.58 3.35
CA ALA A 13 -38.40 -14.20 2.12
C ALA A 13 -39.02 -12.89 1.61
N THR A 14 -38.23 -11.83 1.54
CA THR A 14 -38.60 -10.62 0.79
C THR A 14 -37.66 -10.46 -0.39
N ALA A 15 -38.14 -10.79 -1.56
CA ALA A 15 -37.57 -10.47 -2.84
C ALA A 15 -37.74 -8.95 -3.10
N ALA A 16 -36.68 -8.18 -3.08
CA ALA A 16 -36.66 -6.81 -3.57
C ALA A 16 -36.04 -6.81 -4.97
N LEU A 17 -36.88 -6.66 -5.99
CA LEU A 17 -36.50 -6.31 -7.36
C LEU A 17 -35.98 -4.85 -7.35
N GLY A 18 -34.67 -4.66 -7.30
CA GLY A 18 -34.02 -3.36 -7.46
C GLY A 18 -33.67 -3.12 -8.92
N VAL A 19 -34.40 -2.22 -9.55
CA VAL A 19 -34.14 -1.68 -10.89
C VAL A 19 -32.75 -1.01 -10.89
N GLY A 20 -31.84 -1.53 -11.72
CA GLY A 20 -30.51 -0.96 -11.89
C GLY A 20 -30.56 0.37 -12.62
N ILE A 21 -30.16 1.43 -11.93
CA ILE A 21 -29.82 2.70 -12.55
C ILE A 21 -28.37 2.62 -12.98
N VAL A 22 -28.16 2.53 -14.29
CA VAL A 22 -26.84 2.67 -14.90
C VAL A 22 -26.46 4.16 -14.81
N ALA A 23 -25.68 4.54 -13.80
CA ALA A 23 -25.06 5.84 -13.76
C ALA A 23 -23.83 5.82 -14.68
N LEU A 24 -23.91 6.53 -15.81
CA LEU A 24 -22.74 6.90 -16.59
C LEU A 24 -21.91 7.88 -15.74
N SER A 25 -20.81 7.40 -15.18
CA SER A 25 -19.83 8.28 -14.53
C SER A 25 -18.92 8.89 -15.60
N PRO A 26 -18.66 10.21 -15.53
CA PRO A 26 -17.71 10.85 -16.41
C PRO A 26 -16.29 10.37 -16.09
N LEU A 27 -15.45 10.32 -17.13
CA LEU A 27 -14.02 10.06 -17.07
C LEU A 27 -13.34 11.03 -16.08
N GLY A 28 -13.13 10.54 -14.86
CA GLY A 28 -12.39 11.24 -13.82
C GLY A 28 -11.23 10.38 -13.39
N ASP A 29 -10.07 10.98 -13.26
CA ASP A 29 -8.80 10.41 -12.83
C ASP A 29 -8.96 9.42 -11.67
N SER A 30 -8.80 8.13 -11.96
CA SER A 30 -8.83 7.10 -10.94
C SER A 30 -7.48 7.05 -10.24
N VAL A 31 -7.37 7.76 -9.14
CA VAL A 31 -6.27 7.56 -8.19
C VAL A 31 -6.49 6.21 -7.52
N ALA A 32 -5.71 5.22 -7.92
CA ALA A 32 -5.78 3.90 -7.33
C ALA A 32 -5.34 3.93 -5.86
N LYS A 33 -6.26 3.59 -4.98
CA LYS A 33 -6.03 3.46 -3.54
C LYS A 33 -5.57 2.04 -3.24
N ALA A 34 -4.29 1.87 -2.95
CA ALA A 34 -3.76 0.59 -2.51
C ALA A 34 -4.27 0.26 -1.09
N SER A 35 -4.99 -0.85 -0.96
CA SER A 35 -5.40 -1.40 0.34
C SER A 35 -4.45 -2.50 0.76
N SER A 36 -3.76 -2.33 1.89
CA SER A 36 -2.95 -3.38 2.49
C SER A 36 -3.52 -3.79 3.84
N SER A 37 -3.90 -5.05 3.98
CA SER A 37 -4.24 -5.68 5.25
C SER A 37 -3.34 -6.90 5.43
N GLY A 38 -2.44 -6.89 6.42
CA GLY A 38 -1.65 -8.08 6.73
C GLY A 38 -0.54 -7.85 7.74
N ARG A 39 -0.55 -8.65 8.76
CA ARG A 39 0.44 -8.72 9.84
C ARG A 39 1.81 -9.15 9.32
N GLY A 40 2.85 -8.38 9.62
CA GLY A 40 4.20 -8.90 9.83
C GLY A 40 5.01 -9.36 8.62
N GLN A 41 4.64 -8.98 7.41
CA GLN A 41 5.42 -9.22 6.21
C GLN A 41 5.67 -7.89 5.52
N PRO A 42 6.82 -7.63 4.87
CA PRO A 42 6.95 -6.45 4.03
C PRO A 42 5.91 -6.56 2.91
N ALA A 43 4.79 -5.89 3.11
CA ALA A 43 3.68 -5.93 2.18
C ALA A 43 4.11 -5.25 0.89
N GLY A 44 4.34 -6.03 -0.15
CA GLY A 44 4.42 -5.51 -1.50
C GLY A 44 3.05 -4.93 -1.87
N THR A 45 2.95 -3.61 -1.92
CA THR A 45 1.72 -2.96 -2.36
C THR A 45 1.70 -2.90 -3.88
N LYS A 46 0.60 -3.31 -4.48
CA LYS A 46 0.38 -3.15 -5.92
C LYS A 46 0.10 -1.68 -6.22
N ALA A 47 0.85 -1.11 -7.13
CA ALA A 47 0.59 0.22 -7.68
C ALA A 47 0.12 0.07 -9.12
N GLU A 48 -0.94 0.78 -9.49
CA GLU A 48 -1.47 0.75 -10.85
C GLU A 48 -0.68 1.69 -11.76
N ALA A 49 -0.37 1.19 -12.95
CA ALA A 49 0.15 1.98 -14.03
C ALA A 49 -1.01 2.56 -14.86
N ASN A 50 -0.84 3.79 -15.32
CA ASN A 50 -1.76 4.42 -16.27
C ASN A 50 -1.86 3.54 -17.54
N GLY A 51 -3.02 2.92 -17.76
CA GLY A 51 -3.22 1.93 -18.83
C GLY A 51 -3.39 0.49 -18.34
N ARG A 52 -3.75 0.25 -17.07
CA ARG A 52 -4.12 -1.04 -16.47
C ARG A 52 -2.98 -2.05 -16.24
N ARG A 53 -1.80 -1.59 -15.90
CA ARG A 53 -0.73 -2.52 -15.55
C ARG A 53 -0.28 -2.28 -14.13
N GLU A 54 -0.63 -3.20 -13.27
CA GLU A 54 -0.17 -3.23 -11.88
C GLU A 54 1.33 -3.54 -11.85
N PHE A 55 2.04 -2.89 -10.95
CA PHE A 55 3.39 -3.29 -10.56
C PHE A 55 3.45 -3.38 -9.03
N VAL A 56 4.37 -4.16 -8.52
CA VAL A 56 4.53 -4.40 -7.09
C VAL A 56 5.75 -3.65 -6.61
N VAL A 57 5.59 -2.89 -5.52
CA VAL A 57 6.70 -2.23 -4.83
C VAL A 57 6.86 -2.86 -3.47
N SER A 58 8.08 -3.17 -3.09
CA SER A 58 8.42 -3.68 -1.77
C SER A 58 9.70 -3.03 -1.26
N GLY A 59 9.82 -2.89 0.06
CA GLY A 59 11.00 -2.34 0.71
C GLY A 59 10.79 -2.29 2.22
N GLN A 60 11.88 -2.01 2.94
CA GLN A 60 11.88 -1.94 4.39
C GLN A 60 12.94 -0.94 4.85
N VAL A 61 12.61 -0.15 5.86
CA VAL A 61 13.57 0.69 6.56
C VAL A 61 14.00 -0.01 7.85
N ILE A 62 15.29 -0.09 8.08
CA ILE A 62 15.87 -0.75 9.25
C ILE A 62 16.76 0.24 10.01
N GLY A 63 16.76 0.14 11.34
CA GLY A 63 17.69 0.85 12.20
C GLY A 63 17.47 2.36 12.25
N LEU A 64 16.23 2.82 12.11
CA LEU A 64 15.88 4.22 12.37
C LEU A 64 16.00 4.53 13.86
N HIS A 65 16.57 5.70 14.16
CA HIS A 65 16.61 6.30 15.49
C HIS A 65 16.39 7.82 15.37
N PRO A 66 16.03 8.52 16.46
CA PRO A 66 15.79 9.96 16.40
C PRO A 66 16.93 10.72 15.72
N GLY A 67 16.60 11.57 14.75
CA GLY A 67 17.54 12.32 13.92
C GLY A 67 18.21 11.55 12.78
N ALA A 68 18.06 10.23 12.70
CA ALA A 68 18.72 9.44 11.67
C ALA A 68 18.12 9.67 10.28
N VAL A 69 19.01 9.55 9.28
CA VAL A 69 18.65 9.39 7.87
C VAL A 69 19.17 8.02 7.41
N LYS A 70 18.31 7.21 6.86
CA LYS A 70 18.64 5.86 6.38
C LYS A 70 18.16 5.65 4.95
N PRO A 71 18.88 4.87 4.13
CA PRO A 71 18.43 4.49 2.82
C PRO A 71 17.23 3.54 2.92
N LEU A 72 16.23 3.77 2.09
CA LEU A 72 15.10 2.87 1.82
C LEU A 72 15.27 2.35 0.40
N VAL A 73 15.72 1.12 0.28
CA VAL A 73 15.82 0.45 -1.02
C VAL A 73 14.46 -0.15 -1.35
N LEU A 74 13.88 0.30 -2.45
CA LEU A 74 12.63 -0.23 -2.99
C LEU A 74 12.92 -1.14 -4.16
N THR A 75 12.34 -2.32 -4.14
CA THR A 75 12.31 -3.25 -5.26
C THR A 75 10.98 -3.10 -5.98
N VAL A 76 11.03 -2.79 -7.26
CA VAL A 76 9.87 -2.69 -8.14
C VAL A 76 9.84 -3.93 -9.02
N ARG A 77 8.76 -4.70 -8.93
CA ARG A 77 8.53 -5.90 -9.75
C ARG A 77 7.41 -5.62 -10.77
N ASN A 78 7.69 -5.91 -12.01
CA ASN A 78 6.73 -5.84 -13.10
C ASN A 78 6.24 -7.27 -13.44
N PRO A 79 5.01 -7.64 -13.10
CA PRO A 79 4.45 -8.97 -13.44
C PRO A 79 3.88 -9.03 -14.86
N ASN A 80 4.02 -7.97 -15.64
CA ASN A 80 3.42 -7.88 -16.96
C ASN A 80 4.37 -8.39 -18.04
N SER A 81 3.81 -8.91 -19.13
CA SER A 81 4.53 -9.38 -20.33
C SER A 81 5.16 -8.27 -21.19
N LEU A 82 5.01 -7.00 -20.81
CA LEU A 82 5.62 -5.85 -21.45
C LEU A 82 6.43 -5.04 -20.45
N ALA A 83 7.52 -4.43 -20.92
CA ALA A 83 8.29 -3.52 -20.08
C ALA A 83 7.45 -2.29 -19.71
N ILE A 84 7.69 -1.76 -18.52
CA ILE A 84 7.05 -0.54 -18.01
C ILE A 84 8.12 0.48 -17.61
N ARG A 85 7.74 1.72 -17.63
CA ARG A 85 8.54 2.85 -17.15
C ARG A 85 7.82 3.47 -15.97
N VAL A 86 8.34 3.26 -14.76
CA VAL A 86 7.80 3.88 -13.56
C VAL A 86 8.23 5.33 -13.51
N THR A 87 7.28 6.23 -13.31
CA THR A 87 7.48 7.68 -13.30
C THR A 87 7.40 8.30 -11.93
N SER A 88 6.71 7.65 -11.00
CA SER A 88 6.66 8.10 -9.61
C SER A 88 6.41 6.96 -8.65
N ILE A 89 6.93 7.08 -7.43
CA ILE A 89 6.63 6.21 -6.30
C ILE A 89 6.39 7.09 -5.07
N SER A 90 5.29 6.84 -4.38
CA SER A 90 4.97 7.43 -3.08
C SER A 90 5.01 6.36 -2.00
N VAL A 91 5.51 6.72 -0.83
CA VAL A 91 5.55 5.85 0.35
C VAL A 91 4.72 6.50 1.43
N THR A 92 3.73 5.78 1.92
CA THR A 92 2.95 6.17 3.09
C THR A 92 3.43 5.36 4.29
N VAL A 93 3.85 6.04 5.32
CA VAL A 93 4.32 5.43 6.57
C VAL A 93 3.12 5.29 7.50
N GLY A 94 2.92 4.10 8.05
CA GLY A 94 1.95 3.86 9.12
C GLY A 94 2.58 4.01 10.50
N ALA A 95 1.78 4.10 11.54
CA ALA A 95 2.28 4.14 12.91
C ALA A 95 2.90 2.78 13.33
N ALA A 96 4.00 2.83 14.06
CA ALA A 96 4.67 1.64 14.60
C ALA A 96 4.21 1.30 16.04
N GLY A 97 2.99 1.71 16.39
CA GLY A 97 2.38 1.55 17.70
C GLY A 97 1.86 2.87 18.27
N ALA A 98 1.26 2.83 19.45
CA ALA A 98 0.61 3.99 20.07
C ALA A 98 1.60 5.13 20.40
N THR A 99 2.84 4.79 20.72
CA THR A 99 3.89 5.76 21.09
C THR A 99 4.71 6.24 19.91
N CYS A 100 4.58 5.61 18.74
CA CYS A 100 5.37 5.91 17.54
C CYS A 100 4.45 6.25 16.36
N PRO A 101 3.92 7.48 16.31
CA PRO A 101 3.03 7.90 15.24
C PRO A 101 3.76 7.94 13.89
N ALA A 102 2.99 7.78 12.81
CA ALA A 102 3.49 7.80 11.44
C ALA A 102 4.28 9.07 11.09
N THR A 103 3.92 10.21 11.71
CA THR A 103 4.54 11.51 11.50
C THR A 103 5.99 11.61 11.97
N THR A 104 6.47 10.64 12.75
CA THR A 104 7.87 10.59 13.20
C THR A 104 8.85 10.21 12.09
N VAL A 105 8.35 9.60 11.01
CA VAL A 105 9.17 9.16 9.87
C VAL A 105 8.66 9.80 8.59
N VAL A 106 9.58 10.38 7.82
CA VAL A 106 9.30 11.00 6.53
C VAL A 106 10.10 10.29 5.44
N VAL A 107 9.40 9.92 4.38
CA VAL A 107 9.99 9.39 3.14
C VAL A 107 9.53 10.28 1.99
N PRO A 108 10.44 10.95 1.27
CA PRO A 108 10.06 11.80 0.16
C PRO A 108 9.51 10.97 -1.00
N ARG A 109 8.60 11.56 -1.78
CA ARG A 109 8.14 10.98 -3.03
C ARG A 109 9.30 10.90 -4.01
N TRP A 110 9.42 9.76 -4.70
CA TRP A 110 10.33 9.63 -5.82
C TRP A 110 9.61 10.00 -7.13
N SER A 111 10.32 10.72 -7.99
CA SER A 111 9.91 11.03 -9.36
C SER A 111 11.12 10.82 -10.27
N GLY A 112 10.90 10.16 -11.40
CA GLY A 112 12.00 9.85 -12.30
C GLY A 112 11.55 8.98 -13.46
N SER A 113 12.47 8.18 -13.98
CA SER A 113 12.24 7.27 -15.12
C SER A 113 12.97 5.96 -14.83
N LEU A 114 12.27 5.00 -14.23
CA LEU A 114 12.79 3.67 -13.92
C LEU A 114 12.23 2.65 -14.91
N LEU A 115 13.08 2.13 -15.77
CA LEU A 115 12.71 1.05 -16.68
C LEU A 115 12.68 -0.27 -15.89
N VAL A 116 11.53 -0.96 -15.92
CA VAL A 116 11.37 -2.30 -15.34
C VAL A 116 11.05 -3.27 -16.47
N PRO A 117 11.93 -4.24 -16.76
CA PRO A 117 11.70 -5.21 -17.83
C PRO A 117 10.40 -6.00 -17.63
N ARG A 118 9.90 -6.62 -18.70
CA ARG A 118 8.81 -7.59 -18.62
C ARG A 118 9.20 -8.72 -17.64
N ASP A 119 8.26 -9.13 -16.82
CA ASP A 119 8.43 -10.19 -15.81
C ASP A 119 9.68 -10.01 -14.91
N GLY A 120 10.20 -8.76 -14.85
CA GLY A 120 11.46 -8.41 -14.21
C GLY A 120 11.31 -7.51 -12.99
N THR A 121 12.46 -7.12 -12.47
CA THR A 121 12.59 -6.23 -11.32
C THR A 121 13.60 -5.12 -11.58
N ALA A 122 13.42 -3.99 -10.89
CA ALA A 122 14.39 -2.92 -10.81
C ALA A 122 14.38 -2.35 -9.39
N ALA A 123 15.43 -1.65 -8.99
CA ALA A 123 15.53 -1.05 -7.67
C ALA A 123 15.69 0.47 -7.75
N VAL A 124 15.16 1.15 -6.72
CA VAL A 124 15.38 2.59 -6.50
C VAL A 124 15.61 2.82 -5.02
N THR A 125 16.50 3.75 -4.68
CA THR A 125 16.82 4.09 -3.30
C THR A 125 16.27 5.47 -2.97
N LEU A 126 15.48 5.55 -1.90
CA LEU A 126 15.00 6.78 -1.29
C LEU A 126 15.71 7.01 0.03
N SER A 127 15.65 8.26 0.54
CA SER A 127 16.08 8.57 1.91
C SER A 127 14.88 8.53 2.84
N SER A 128 14.96 7.80 3.95
CA SER A 128 14.00 7.88 5.04
C SER A 128 14.63 8.64 6.21
N ARG A 129 13.87 9.53 6.84
CA ARG A 129 14.33 10.34 7.98
C ARG A 129 13.40 10.16 9.16
N MET A 130 13.95 9.90 10.33
CA MET A 130 13.23 10.02 11.59
C MET A 130 13.42 11.39 12.20
N SER A 131 12.34 11.98 12.73
CA SER A 131 12.41 13.25 13.45
C SER A 131 13.40 13.14 14.63
N ALA A 132 14.19 14.20 14.87
CA ALA A 132 15.03 14.26 16.05
C ALA A 132 14.22 14.35 17.36
N SER A 133 12.96 14.80 17.28
CA SER A 133 12.03 14.86 18.41
C SER A 133 11.18 13.58 18.55
N ALA A 134 11.48 12.52 17.80
CA ALA A 134 10.80 11.25 17.98
C ALA A 134 11.09 10.67 19.36
N PRO A 135 10.09 10.09 20.06
CA PRO A 135 10.32 9.42 21.35
C PRO A 135 11.36 8.29 21.23
N ASP A 136 12.16 8.09 22.27
CA ASP A 136 13.20 7.04 22.30
C ASP A 136 12.61 5.63 22.04
N GLY A 137 11.37 5.38 22.45
CA GLY A 137 10.67 4.12 22.18
C GLY A 137 10.41 3.85 20.71
N CYS A 138 10.63 4.84 19.81
CA CYS A 138 10.53 4.65 18.37
C CYS A 138 11.85 4.18 17.74
N GLN A 139 12.93 4.14 18.50
CA GLN A 139 14.20 3.62 18.03
C GLN A 139 14.06 2.15 17.61
N SER A 140 14.52 1.84 16.40
CA SER A 140 14.44 0.50 15.81
C SER A 140 13.03 -0.08 15.66
N ALA A 141 11.98 0.74 15.83
CA ALA A 141 10.62 0.32 15.59
C ALA A 141 10.38 -0.01 14.11
N THR A 142 9.55 -1.01 13.85
CA THR A 142 9.17 -1.40 12.50
C THR A 142 7.92 -0.63 12.06
N TYR A 143 8.09 0.27 11.12
CA TYR A 143 6.99 1.04 10.54
C TYR A 143 6.37 0.31 9.37
N PRO A 144 5.04 0.08 9.36
CA PRO A 144 4.37 -0.45 8.19
C PRO A 144 4.42 0.59 7.05
N LEU A 145 4.81 0.13 5.87
CA LEU A 145 4.91 0.97 4.68
C LEU A 145 3.87 0.53 3.64
N SER A 146 3.18 1.52 3.07
CA SER A 146 2.29 1.33 1.93
C SER A 146 2.84 2.11 0.74
N TYR A 147 2.71 1.55 -0.45
CA TYR A 147 3.29 2.11 -1.66
C TYR A 147 2.22 2.47 -2.68
N GLY A 148 2.40 3.60 -3.34
CA GLY A 148 1.65 4.01 -4.50
C GLY A 148 2.61 4.44 -5.61
N GLY A 149 2.15 4.51 -6.84
CA GLY A 149 3.00 4.96 -7.93
C GLY A 149 2.30 5.01 -9.26
N SER A 150 3.03 5.53 -10.26
CA SER A 150 2.56 5.60 -11.64
C SER A 150 3.59 5.03 -12.57
N ALA A 151 3.13 4.34 -13.61
CA ALA A 151 3.97 3.84 -14.67
C ALA A 151 3.27 3.96 -16.01
N VAL A 152 4.06 4.04 -17.07
CA VAL A 152 3.61 4.03 -18.46
C VAL A 152 4.23 2.83 -19.18
N LYS A 153 3.72 2.49 -20.35
CA LYS A 153 4.36 1.51 -21.23
C LYS A 153 5.74 2.07 -21.66
N ALA A 154 6.76 1.23 -21.59
CA ALA A 154 8.11 1.56 -22.05
C ALA A 154 8.24 1.41 -23.56
#